data_cfe6f8890490b26aadc6340db16e7c1c
#
_entry.id   cfe6f8890490b26aadc6340db16e7c1c
#
_cell.length_a   1.000
_cell.length_b   1.000
_cell.length_c   1.000
_cell.angle_alpha   90.00
_cell.angle_beta   90.00
_cell.angle_gamma   90.00
#
_symmetry.space_group_name_H-M   'P 1'
#
loop_
_entity.id
_entity.type
_entity.pdbx_description
1 polymer ?
#
loop_
_entity_poly.entity_id
_entity_poly.type
_entity_poly.pdbx_seq_one_letter_code
_entity_poly.pdbx_strand_id
1 'polypeptide(L)'
;MENYKFSKKMETNYSLSSKHLFKKKAGNSKYYYQLDFNENLENDLKAIARFAKKENILFKIFGMHSNIYITDNGFDGLFVDISPQNAKIEFDKDSETFKVTGNLLTSRLVNFTMEKGYDFAALTGIPGMVGSGIVGNAGWTPTKKSFSDFVKKIILFDFESEKDIEVIPDEDFFSARNSKIKEFNKNRTVYIVIGAVLKAEYIGKENVKVKVDEQIKKRRKSLQAGYKDGCAGSIWANPILKAETGKTFPEMLKENESLKANFNGARYGDEGSMFFTTGEETTDKDVAKLFVFTLEKLRDLYHV
;
A
#
# COMPACT_ATOMS: atom_id res chain seq x y z
N MET A 1 20.15 -5.07 -23.71
CA MET A 1 20.03 -4.13 -22.56
C MET A 1 20.86 -2.84 -22.73
N GLU A 2 21.72 -2.74 -23.76
CA GLU A 2 22.65 -1.60 -23.92
C GLU A 2 22.04 -0.25 -24.32
N ASN A 3 20.77 -0.19 -24.68
CA ASN A 3 20.13 1.07 -25.20
C ASN A 3 19.32 1.84 -24.13
N TYR A 4 19.22 1.37 -22.90
CA TYR A 4 18.49 2.03 -21.83
C TYR A 4 19.45 2.42 -20.72
N LYS A 5 19.57 3.71 -20.46
CA LYS A 5 20.45 4.23 -19.38
C LYS A 5 19.74 4.12 -18.02
N PHE A 6 19.59 2.90 -17.52
CA PHE A 6 19.26 2.70 -16.12
C PHE A 6 20.41 3.12 -15.23
N SER A 7 20.13 3.77 -14.13
CA SER A 7 21.16 4.19 -13.15
C SER A 7 21.72 3.00 -12.35
N LYS A 8 20.97 1.90 -12.29
CA LYS A 8 21.34 0.64 -11.64
C LYS A 8 21.21 -0.55 -12.58
N LYS A 9 21.83 -1.66 -12.20
CA LYS A 9 21.70 -2.92 -12.92
C LYS A 9 20.28 -3.49 -12.75
N MET A 10 19.64 -3.83 -13.86
CA MET A 10 18.42 -4.62 -13.87
C MET A 10 18.76 -6.10 -13.67
N GLU A 11 18.01 -6.77 -12.80
CA GLU A 11 18.15 -8.20 -12.56
C GLU A 11 17.12 -9.00 -13.37
N THR A 12 17.43 -10.24 -13.70
CA THR A 12 16.54 -11.14 -14.43
C THR A 12 16.26 -12.38 -13.58
N ASN A 13 15.07 -12.96 -13.76
CA ASN A 13 14.63 -14.14 -13.00
C ASN A 13 14.79 -13.97 -11.48
N TYR A 14 14.36 -12.81 -10.97
CA TYR A 14 14.56 -12.41 -9.59
C TYR A 14 13.53 -13.03 -8.67
N SER A 15 13.98 -13.68 -7.57
CA SER A 15 13.06 -14.27 -6.57
C SER A 15 12.30 -13.20 -5.79
N LEU A 16 10.98 -13.28 -5.80
CA LEU A 16 10.09 -12.35 -5.10
C LEU A 16 9.72 -12.83 -3.68
N SER A 17 10.29 -13.93 -3.19
CA SER A 17 9.95 -14.47 -1.86
C SER A 17 10.23 -13.53 -0.70
N SER A 18 11.20 -12.62 -0.83
CA SER A 18 11.47 -11.56 0.16
C SER A 18 10.65 -10.28 -0.06
N LYS A 19 9.81 -10.23 -1.09
CA LYS A 19 9.04 -9.05 -1.50
C LYS A 19 7.58 -9.09 -1.09
N HIS A 20 7.21 -9.99 -0.19
CA HIS A 20 5.91 -10.02 0.48
C HIS A 20 6.08 -10.46 1.95
N LEU A 21 5.06 -10.23 2.75
CA LEU A 21 5.12 -10.51 4.20
C LEU A 21 4.65 -11.93 4.57
N PHE A 22 4.17 -12.71 3.61
CA PHE A 22 3.68 -14.08 3.85
C PHE A 22 4.83 -15.07 4.06
N LYS A 23 4.57 -16.15 4.83
CA LYS A 23 5.54 -17.23 5.07
C LYS A 23 5.77 -18.13 3.84
N LYS A 24 4.74 -18.26 2.97
CA LYS A 24 4.87 -19.02 1.73
C LYS A 24 5.92 -18.40 0.81
N LYS A 25 6.54 -19.22 -0.02
CA LYS A 25 7.42 -18.74 -1.10
C LYS A 25 6.57 -18.07 -2.20
N ALA A 26 7.14 -17.09 -2.87
CA ALA A 26 6.61 -16.51 -4.08
C ALA A 26 7.45 -16.94 -5.29
N GLY A 27 6.88 -16.86 -6.48
CA GLY A 27 7.63 -17.09 -7.71
C GLY A 27 8.60 -15.96 -8.03
N ASN A 28 9.18 -16.02 -9.24
CA ASN A 28 10.17 -15.03 -9.69
C ASN A 28 9.51 -13.97 -10.57
N SER A 29 10.12 -12.78 -10.63
CA SER A 29 9.84 -11.83 -11.70
C SER A 29 10.79 -12.05 -12.88
N LYS A 30 10.28 -11.84 -14.10
CA LYS A 30 11.12 -11.91 -15.31
C LYS A 30 12.24 -10.87 -15.26
N TYR A 31 11.89 -9.65 -14.85
CA TYR A 31 12.82 -8.56 -14.61
C TYR A 31 12.54 -7.90 -13.28
N TYR A 32 13.59 -7.41 -12.61
CA TYR A 32 13.51 -6.66 -11.35
C TYR A 32 14.38 -5.42 -11.44
N TYR A 33 13.83 -4.30 -10.97
CA TYR A 33 14.57 -3.04 -10.90
C TYR A 33 14.27 -2.32 -9.58
N GLN A 34 15.32 -1.93 -8.86
CA GLN A 34 15.19 -1.10 -7.67
C GLN A 34 15.26 0.38 -8.05
N LEU A 35 14.15 1.09 -7.90
CA LEU A 35 14.00 2.51 -8.22
C LEU A 35 14.36 3.38 -7.01
N ASP A 36 15.34 4.27 -7.17
CA ASP A 36 15.72 5.26 -6.17
C ASP A 36 15.13 6.63 -6.50
N PHE A 37 14.81 7.41 -5.46
CA PHE A 37 14.38 8.81 -5.56
C PHE A 37 15.59 9.74 -5.41
N ASN A 38 16.45 9.73 -6.39
CA ASN A 38 17.66 10.55 -6.49
C ASN A 38 17.66 11.39 -7.78
N GLU A 39 18.79 11.97 -8.15
CA GLU A 39 18.96 12.78 -9.38
C GLU A 39 18.70 12.01 -10.68
N ASN A 40 18.70 10.69 -10.65
CA ASN A 40 18.45 9.85 -11.82
C ASN A 40 16.98 9.42 -11.96
N LEU A 41 16.09 9.79 -11.00
CA LEU A 41 14.70 9.31 -10.95
C LEU A 41 13.97 9.46 -12.29
N GLU A 42 13.98 10.65 -12.88
CA GLU A 42 13.30 10.92 -14.15
C GLU A 42 13.84 10.05 -15.29
N ASN A 43 15.16 9.90 -15.37
CA ASN A 43 15.80 9.05 -16.39
C ASN A 43 15.43 7.59 -16.22
N ASP A 44 15.41 7.08 -14.98
CA ASP A 44 15.04 5.70 -14.68
C ASP A 44 13.56 5.44 -14.99
N LEU A 45 12.65 6.37 -14.67
CA LEU A 45 11.23 6.26 -15.00
C LEU A 45 11.00 6.20 -16.53
N LYS A 46 11.69 7.06 -17.29
CA LYS A 46 11.67 7.00 -18.77
C LYS A 46 12.25 5.69 -19.30
N ALA A 47 13.35 5.22 -18.72
CA ALA A 47 13.97 3.95 -19.10
C ALA A 47 13.04 2.76 -18.85
N ILE A 48 12.33 2.73 -17.70
CA ILE A 48 11.31 1.72 -17.37
C ILE A 48 10.22 1.67 -18.44
N ALA A 49 9.63 2.85 -18.78
CA ALA A 49 8.55 2.93 -19.77
C ALA A 49 8.99 2.40 -21.14
N ARG A 50 10.14 2.89 -21.62
CA ARG A 50 10.69 2.53 -22.93
C ARG A 50 11.10 1.06 -23.00
N PHE A 51 11.72 0.54 -21.94
CA PHE A 51 12.09 -0.87 -21.84
C PHE A 51 10.85 -1.77 -21.89
N ALA A 52 9.84 -1.50 -21.04
CA ALA A 52 8.63 -2.28 -20.99
C ALA A 52 7.87 -2.29 -22.36
N LYS A 53 7.82 -1.13 -23.02
CA LYS A 53 7.22 -1.00 -24.36
C LYS A 53 7.97 -1.83 -25.40
N LYS A 54 9.31 -1.77 -25.42
CA LYS A 54 10.13 -2.51 -26.40
C LYS A 54 10.05 -4.01 -26.20
N GLU A 55 10.13 -4.46 -24.94
CA GLU A 55 10.07 -5.89 -24.60
C GLU A 55 8.63 -6.43 -24.64
N ASN A 56 7.62 -5.57 -24.87
CA ASN A 56 6.20 -5.87 -24.87
C ASN A 56 5.77 -6.59 -23.58
N ILE A 57 6.19 -6.05 -22.43
CA ILE A 57 5.88 -6.60 -21.10
C ILE A 57 5.15 -5.58 -20.23
N LEU A 58 4.41 -6.08 -19.27
CA LEU A 58 3.87 -5.26 -18.21
C LEU A 58 4.95 -4.90 -17.18
N PHE A 59 4.81 -3.73 -16.58
CA PHE A 59 5.55 -3.41 -15.37
C PHE A 59 4.57 -2.98 -14.26
N LYS A 60 4.96 -3.25 -13.03
CA LYS A 60 4.23 -2.83 -11.82
C LYS A 60 5.22 -2.23 -10.83
N ILE A 61 4.79 -1.17 -10.16
CA ILE A 61 5.60 -0.43 -9.20
C ILE A 61 5.06 -0.69 -7.79
N PHE A 62 5.96 -1.07 -6.90
CA PHE A 62 5.64 -1.43 -5.52
C PHE A 62 6.45 -0.60 -4.53
N GLY A 63 5.80 -0.22 -3.43
CA GLY A 63 6.47 0.38 -2.27
C GLY A 63 6.96 -0.67 -1.29
N MET A 64 6.55 -0.58 -0.02
CA MET A 64 7.01 -1.46 1.08
C MET A 64 6.33 -2.84 1.13
N HIS A 65 5.66 -3.27 0.08
CA HIS A 65 5.02 -4.60 -0.04
C HIS A 65 4.03 -4.95 1.09
N SER A 66 3.58 -3.96 1.86
CA SER A 66 2.76 -4.16 3.06
C SER A 66 1.31 -4.59 2.78
N ASN A 67 0.87 -4.52 1.52
CA ASN A 67 -0.49 -4.89 1.12
C ASN A 67 -0.51 -5.53 -0.27
N ILE A 68 0.38 -6.49 -0.49
CA ILE A 68 0.43 -7.28 -1.72
C ILE A 68 0.51 -8.78 -1.40
N TYR A 69 -0.04 -9.58 -2.29
CA TYR A 69 0.14 -11.01 -2.35
C TYR A 69 0.80 -11.36 -3.68
N ILE A 70 1.90 -12.12 -3.63
CA ILE A 70 2.61 -12.56 -4.82
C ILE A 70 2.39 -14.06 -4.99
N THR A 71 1.95 -14.46 -6.18
CA THR A 71 1.61 -15.83 -6.51
C THR A 71 2.85 -16.74 -6.63
N ASP A 72 2.63 -18.06 -6.61
CA ASP A 72 3.66 -19.08 -6.84
C ASP A 72 4.27 -18.95 -8.25
N ASN A 73 3.49 -18.44 -9.21
CA ASN A 73 3.95 -18.18 -10.58
C ASN A 73 4.81 -16.92 -10.71
N GLY A 74 4.83 -16.06 -9.68
CA GLY A 74 5.55 -14.79 -9.71
C GLY A 74 4.92 -13.74 -10.63
N PHE A 75 5.78 -13.03 -11.39
CA PHE A 75 5.35 -11.96 -12.28
C PHE A 75 6.10 -12.00 -13.62
N ASP A 76 5.40 -12.31 -14.71
CA ASP A 76 5.97 -12.30 -16.07
C ASP A 76 6.06 -10.87 -16.62
N GLY A 77 6.89 -10.05 -15.99
CA GLY A 77 7.06 -8.64 -16.33
C GLY A 77 8.23 -8.01 -15.58
N LEU A 78 8.23 -6.67 -15.54
CA LEU A 78 9.21 -5.89 -14.78
C LEU A 78 8.62 -5.47 -13.42
N PHE A 79 9.14 -6.07 -12.34
CA PHE A 79 8.85 -5.70 -10.97
C PHE A 79 9.75 -4.51 -10.58
N VAL A 80 9.14 -3.35 -10.37
CA VAL A 80 9.85 -2.13 -9.95
C VAL A 80 9.62 -1.93 -8.45
N ASP A 81 10.69 -1.97 -7.69
CA ASP A 81 10.70 -1.87 -6.23
C ASP A 81 11.21 -0.50 -5.78
N ILE A 82 10.38 0.31 -5.15
CA ILE A 82 10.77 1.64 -4.70
C ILE A 82 11.63 1.53 -3.44
N SER A 83 12.82 2.13 -3.48
CA SER A 83 13.69 2.29 -2.32
C SER A 83 13.18 3.43 -1.40
N PRO A 84 13.13 3.25 -0.06
CA PRO A 84 12.82 4.33 0.87
C PRO A 84 13.99 5.31 1.09
N GLN A 85 15.15 5.03 0.48
CA GLN A 85 16.32 5.89 0.58
C GLN A 85 16.10 7.21 -0.16
N ASN A 86 16.84 8.24 0.24
CA ASN A 86 16.79 9.59 -0.33
C ASN A 86 15.40 10.27 -0.25
N ALA A 87 14.48 9.75 0.56
CA ALA A 87 13.18 10.37 0.78
C ALA A 87 13.35 11.74 1.45
N LYS A 88 12.63 12.73 0.93
CA LYS A 88 12.68 14.13 1.42
C LYS A 88 11.34 14.54 2.01
N ILE A 89 11.42 15.41 3.02
CA ILE A 89 10.29 16.12 3.62
C ILE A 89 10.75 17.53 3.96
N GLU A 90 10.01 18.53 3.49
CA GLU A 90 10.27 19.95 3.70
C GLU A 90 9.00 20.61 4.26
N PHE A 91 9.18 21.49 5.23
CA PHE A 91 8.09 22.29 5.80
C PHE A 91 8.15 23.70 5.27
N ASP A 92 7.09 24.10 4.59
CA ASP A 92 6.87 25.47 4.15
C ASP A 92 6.07 26.20 5.24
N LYS A 93 6.70 27.20 5.89
CA LYS A 93 6.11 27.95 7.01
C LYS A 93 5.02 28.91 6.56
N ASP A 94 5.14 29.47 5.35
CA ASP A 94 4.22 30.50 4.86
C ASP A 94 2.86 29.90 4.49
N SER A 95 2.88 28.72 3.86
CA SER A 95 1.66 27.98 3.50
C SER A 95 1.22 26.97 4.57
N GLU A 96 2.04 26.72 5.57
CA GLU A 96 1.86 25.66 6.58
C GLU A 96 1.65 24.28 5.95
N THR A 97 2.47 23.95 4.93
CA THR A 97 2.37 22.70 4.20
C THR A 97 3.67 21.90 4.26
N PHE A 98 3.55 20.61 3.98
CA PHE A 98 4.66 19.67 3.91
C PHE A 98 4.83 19.18 2.48
N LYS A 99 5.96 19.52 1.84
CA LYS A 99 6.35 18.95 0.55
C LYS A 99 7.11 17.66 0.80
N VAL A 100 6.65 16.55 0.22
CA VAL A 100 7.21 15.22 0.47
C VAL A 100 7.43 14.46 -0.83
N THR A 101 8.45 13.60 -0.87
CA THR A 101 8.62 12.64 -1.97
C THR A 101 7.73 11.43 -1.78
N GLY A 102 7.33 10.78 -2.89
CA GLY A 102 6.42 9.63 -2.88
C GLY A 102 6.95 8.42 -2.12
N ASN A 103 8.27 8.27 -2.05
CA ASN A 103 8.95 7.19 -1.33
C ASN A 103 9.14 7.44 0.18
N LEU A 104 8.66 8.58 0.71
CA LEU A 104 8.74 8.86 2.14
C LEU A 104 7.91 7.85 2.93
N LEU A 105 8.51 7.23 3.95
CA LEU A 105 7.78 6.35 4.86
C LEU A 105 6.71 7.12 5.64
N THR A 106 5.50 6.58 5.73
CA THR A 106 4.38 7.19 6.49
C THR A 106 4.77 7.43 7.95
N SER A 107 5.51 6.52 8.56
CA SER A 107 6.00 6.67 9.94
C SER A 107 6.96 7.87 10.09
N ARG A 108 7.83 8.09 9.09
CA ARG A 108 8.74 9.25 9.08
C ARG A 108 7.97 10.56 8.90
N LEU A 109 6.92 10.57 8.06
CA LEU A 109 6.02 11.73 7.93
C LEU A 109 5.40 12.07 9.29
N VAL A 110 4.75 11.10 9.95
CA VAL A 110 4.08 11.31 11.24
C VAL A 110 5.04 11.82 12.30
N ASN A 111 6.23 11.23 12.42
CA ASN A 111 7.22 11.67 13.40
C ASN A 111 7.72 13.09 13.14
N PHE A 112 8.03 13.43 11.88
CA PHE A 112 8.50 14.76 11.52
C PHE A 112 7.44 15.84 11.77
N THR A 113 6.19 15.56 11.39
CA THR A 113 5.09 16.52 11.55
C THR A 113 4.67 16.67 13.01
N MET A 114 4.75 15.61 13.82
CA MET A 114 4.56 15.66 15.27
C MET A 114 5.55 16.60 15.94
N GLU A 115 6.85 16.52 15.59
CA GLU A 115 7.87 17.44 16.12
C GLU A 115 7.59 18.90 15.75
N LYS A 116 6.86 19.14 14.68
CA LYS A 116 6.40 20.47 14.24
C LYS A 116 5.05 20.90 14.83
N GLY A 117 4.34 19.99 15.52
CA GLY A 117 3.03 20.26 16.15
C GLY A 117 1.82 20.11 15.23
N TYR A 118 1.96 19.48 14.05
CA TYR A 118 0.88 19.29 13.07
C TYR A 118 0.28 17.87 13.15
N ASP A 119 -1.07 17.78 13.16
CA ASP A 119 -1.83 16.58 13.46
C ASP A 119 -1.98 15.63 12.27
N PHE A 120 -0.98 14.81 12.03
CA PHE A 120 -1.05 13.63 11.16
C PHE A 120 -1.24 12.32 11.95
N ALA A 121 -1.66 12.38 13.21
CA ALA A 121 -1.78 11.22 14.08
C ALA A 121 -2.69 10.11 13.52
N ALA A 122 -3.69 10.46 12.70
CA ALA A 122 -4.56 9.49 12.05
C ALA A 122 -3.81 8.50 11.13
N LEU A 123 -2.64 8.88 10.61
CA LEU A 123 -1.80 8.04 9.76
C LEU A 123 -0.82 7.16 10.57
N THR A 124 -0.79 7.29 11.90
CA THR A 124 0.10 6.51 12.76
C THR A 124 -0.08 5.02 12.56
N GLY A 125 1.04 4.31 12.34
CA GLY A 125 1.05 2.85 12.16
C GLY A 125 0.45 2.36 10.84
N ILE A 126 0.11 3.22 9.87
CA ILE A 126 -0.16 2.79 8.50
C ILE A 126 1.19 2.41 7.89
N PRO A 127 1.40 1.13 7.51
CA PRO A 127 2.65 0.71 6.91
C PRO A 127 2.73 1.21 5.47
N GLY A 128 3.96 1.42 4.99
CA GLY A 128 4.21 1.80 3.59
C GLY A 128 4.69 3.23 3.43
N MET A 129 4.65 3.68 2.18
CA MET A 129 5.13 4.99 1.74
C MET A 129 3.96 5.94 1.47
N VAL A 130 4.22 7.25 1.52
CA VAL A 130 3.24 8.29 1.22
C VAL A 130 2.62 8.10 -0.16
N GLY A 131 3.42 7.84 -1.20
CA GLY A 131 2.92 7.63 -2.56
C GLY A 131 1.94 6.47 -2.66
N SER A 132 2.28 5.29 -2.12
CA SER A 132 1.36 4.15 -2.10
C SER A 132 0.14 4.40 -1.20
N GLY A 133 0.31 5.14 -0.11
CA GLY A 133 -0.77 5.59 0.76
C GLY A 133 -1.78 6.48 0.06
N ILE A 134 -1.31 7.40 -0.79
CA ILE A 134 -2.15 8.27 -1.64
C ILE A 134 -2.89 7.42 -2.70
N VAL A 135 -2.17 6.55 -3.43
CA VAL A 135 -2.78 5.69 -4.45
C VAL A 135 -3.92 4.85 -3.89
N GLY A 136 -3.72 4.24 -2.73
CA GLY A 136 -4.73 3.41 -2.08
C GLY A 136 -5.70 4.17 -1.17
N ASN A 137 -5.60 5.48 -1.07
CA ASN A 137 -6.29 6.29 -0.06
C ASN A 137 -6.26 5.60 1.32
N ALA A 138 -5.04 5.26 1.76
CA ALA A 138 -4.86 4.48 2.97
C ALA A 138 -5.32 5.28 4.20
N GLY A 139 -6.02 4.61 5.08
CA GLY A 139 -6.54 5.18 6.31
C GLY A 139 -6.84 4.08 7.33
N TRP A 140 -7.28 4.47 8.49
CA TRP A 140 -7.70 3.53 9.52
C TRP A 140 -9.11 3.84 9.99
N THR A 141 -10.03 2.89 9.84
CA THR A 141 -11.46 3.08 10.10
C THR A 141 -11.78 3.74 11.45
N PRO A 142 -11.13 3.39 12.58
CA PRO A 142 -11.40 4.04 13.86
C PRO A 142 -11.08 5.54 13.91
N THR A 143 -10.17 6.04 13.07
CA THR A 143 -9.88 7.48 13.00
C THR A 143 -10.79 8.22 12.05
N LYS A 144 -11.54 7.51 11.20
CA LYS A 144 -12.37 8.05 10.10
C LYS A 144 -11.59 8.98 9.14
N LYS A 145 -10.25 8.92 9.16
CA LYS A 145 -9.36 9.71 8.30
C LYS A 145 -8.48 8.83 7.44
N SER A 146 -8.15 9.31 6.26
CA SER A 146 -7.30 8.69 5.25
C SER A 146 -6.35 9.72 4.64
N PHE A 147 -5.50 9.33 3.69
CA PHE A 147 -4.59 10.27 3.03
C PHE A 147 -5.31 11.44 2.36
N SER A 148 -6.53 11.23 1.82
CA SER A 148 -7.34 12.29 1.20
C SER A 148 -7.60 13.50 2.11
N ASP A 149 -7.67 13.30 3.44
CA ASP A 149 -7.89 14.37 4.39
C ASP A 149 -6.69 15.34 4.49
N PHE A 150 -5.53 14.93 4.03
CA PHE A 150 -4.28 15.69 4.18
C PHE A 150 -3.71 16.18 2.85
N VAL A 151 -4.07 15.55 1.73
CA VAL A 151 -3.50 15.85 0.41
C VAL A 151 -4.05 17.17 -0.13
N LYS A 152 -3.14 18.07 -0.54
CA LYS A 152 -3.47 19.34 -1.22
C LYS A 152 -3.07 19.32 -2.68
N LYS A 153 -1.95 18.67 -3.02
CA LYS A 153 -1.45 18.51 -4.37
C LYS A 153 -0.69 17.20 -4.47
N ILE A 154 -0.77 16.56 -5.62
CA ILE A 154 -0.03 15.34 -5.96
C ILE A 154 0.87 15.65 -7.15
N ILE A 155 2.10 15.21 -7.12
CA ILE A 155 3.02 15.25 -8.25
C ILE A 155 3.14 13.81 -8.76
N LEU A 156 2.72 13.60 -10.00
CA LEU A 156 2.76 12.33 -10.68
C LEU A 156 3.79 12.37 -11.81
N PHE A 157 4.47 11.26 -12.06
CA PHE A 157 5.09 11.04 -13.34
C PHE A 157 4.11 10.22 -14.21
N ASP A 158 3.82 10.75 -15.40
CA ASP A 158 3.00 10.11 -16.42
C ASP A 158 3.89 9.32 -17.38
N PHE A 159 3.72 8.01 -17.40
CA PHE A 159 4.50 7.09 -18.25
C PHE A 159 4.13 7.17 -19.75
N GLU A 160 2.99 7.76 -20.10
CA GLU A 160 2.60 7.93 -21.50
C GLU A 160 3.26 9.17 -22.11
N SER A 161 3.19 10.29 -21.42
CA SER A 161 3.83 11.54 -21.86
C SER A 161 5.30 11.65 -21.46
N GLU A 162 5.78 10.78 -20.58
CA GLU A 162 7.12 10.80 -19.96
C GLU A 162 7.42 12.14 -19.24
N LYS A 163 6.42 12.72 -18.58
CA LYS A 163 6.51 14.03 -17.90
C LYS A 163 5.90 13.99 -16.52
N ASP A 164 6.36 14.92 -15.71
CA ASP A 164 5.72 15.22 -14.44
C ASP A 164 4.44 16.03 -14.68
N ILE A 165 3.39 15.68 -13.94
CA ILE A 165 2.12 16.40 -13.91
C ILE A 165 1.71 16.71 -12.47
N GLU A 166 1.12 17.89 -12.26
CA GLU A 166 0.55 18.27 -10.98
C GLU A 166 -0.96 18.07 -10.97
N VAL A 167 -1.48 17.46 -9.92
CA VAL A 167 -2.92 17.21 -9.74
C VAL A 167 -3.35 17.82 -8.41
N ILE A 168 -4.37 18.68 -8.45
CA ILE A 168 -5.12 19.12 -7.28
C ILE A 168 -6.36 18.21 -7.21
N PRO A 169 -6.49 17.34 -6.18
CA PRO A 169 -7.62 16.43 -6.09
C PRO A 169 -8.95 17.20 -5.98
N ASP A 170 -9.92 16.82 -6.82
CA ASP A 170 -11.32 17.21 -6.71
C ASP A 170 -12.08 16.29 -5.73
N GLU A 171 -13.38 16.54 -5.53
CA GLU A 171 -14.23 15.79 -4.61
C GLU A 171 -14.33 14.30 -4.99
N ASP A 172 -14.26 13.97 -6.28
CA ASP A 172 -14.38 12.60 -6.82
C ASP A 172 -13.03 11.90 -6.97
N PHE A 173 -11.92 12.56 -6.62
CA PHE A 173 -10.59 11.99 -6.83
C PHE A 173 -10.33 10.78 -5.92
N PHE A 174 -10.86 10.82 -4.69
CA PHE A 174 -10.68 9.77 -3.69
C PHE A 174 -12.01 9.16 -3.29
N SER A 175 -12.01 7.85 -3.13
CA SER A 175 -13.07 7.11 -2.47
C SER A 175 -12.53 6.15 -1.42
N ALA A 176 -13.37 5.36 -0.78
CA ALA A 176 -12.95 4.41 0.26
C ALA A 176 -11.95 3.39 -0.30
N ARG A 177 -10.70 3.47 0.18
CA ARG A 177 -9.58 2.59 -0.25
C ARG A 177 -9.25 2.69 -1.75
N ASN A 178 -9.57 3.81 -2.38
CA ASN A 178 -9.40 4.02 -3.81
C ASN A 178 -9.02 5.47 -4.15
N SER A 179 -8.45 5.65 -5.34
CA SER A 179 -8.19 6.94 -5.98
C SER A 179 -8.27 6.81 -7.49
N LYS A 180 -8.47 7.90 -8.20
CA LYS A 180 -8.39 7.91 -9.69
C LYS A 180 -7.06 7.35 -10.18
N ILE A 181 -5.94 7.57 -9.47
CA ILE A 181 -4.63 6.98 -9.82
C ILE A 181 -4.69 5.45 -9.80
N LYS A 182 -5.29 4.86 -8.76
CA LYS A 182 -5.42 3.40 -8.64
C LYS A 182 -6.29 2.82 -9.76
N GLU A 183 -7.34 3.52 -10.16
CA GLU A 183 -8.22 3.11 -11.26
C GLU A 183 -7.48 3.12 -12.59
N PHE A 184 -6.75 4.19 -12.91
CA PHE A 184 -5.92 4.27 -14.11
C PHE A 184 -4.84 3.18 -14.14
N ASN A 185 -4.24 2.86 -13.00
CA ASN A 185 -3.19 1.85 -12.88
C ASN A 185 -3.71 0.40 -12.81
N LYS A 186 -5.02 0.16 -12.90
CA LYS A 186 -5.63 -1.17 -12.71
C LYS A 186 -5.05 -2.23 -13.64
N ASN A 187 -5.02 -1.96 -14.93
CA ASN A 187 -4.59 -2.92 -15.95
C ASN A 187 -3.10 -2.79 -16.29
N ARG A 188 -2.59 -1.57 -16.32
CA ARG A 188 -1.19 -1.25 -16.57
C ARG A 188 -0.78 -0.07 -15.69
N THR A 189 0.50 0.09 -15.42
CA THR A 189 0.99 1.27 -14.71
C THR A 189 0.99 2.47 -15.65
N VAL A 190 0.22 3.50 -15.33
CA VAL A 190 0.13 4.77 -16.08
C VAL A 190 0.79 5.89 -15.30
N TYR A 191 0.63 5.91 -13.99
CA TYR A 191 1.15 6.95 -13.10
C TYR A 191 1.92 6.38 -11.92
N ILE A 192 2.94 7.11 -11.49
CA ILE A 192 3.57 6.94 -10.17
C ILE A 192 3.50 8.27 -9.41
N VAL A 193 3.21 8.21 -8.12
CA VAL A 193 3.30 9.37 -7.22
C VAL A 193 4.76 9.62 -6.89
N ILE A 194 5.34 10.69 -7.42
CA ILE A 194 6.73 11.08 -7.16
C ILE A 194 6.83 12.09 -6.01
N GLY A 195 5.75 12.81 -5.70
CA GLY A 195 5.68 13.73 -4.58
C GLY A 195 4.27 14.15 -4.23
N ALA A 196 4.13 14.86 -3.12
CA ALA A 196 2.87 15.46 -2.69
C ALA A 196 3.10 16.70 -1.82
N VAL A 197 2.08 17.55 -1.78
CA VAL A 197 1.94 18.63 -0.80
C VAL A 197 0.83 18.24 0.16
N LEU A 198 1.15 18.17 1.44
CA LEU A 198 0.25 17.75 2.50
C LEU A 198 0.02 18.89 3.50
N LYS A 199 -1.17 18.94 4.09
CA LYS A 199 -1.53 19.91 5.14
C LYS A 199 -2.32 19.23 6.25
N ALA A 200 -2.06 19.62 7.48
CA ALA A 200 -2.83 19.24 8.66
C ALA A 200 -2.99 20.46 9.60
N GLU A 201 -3.85 20.32 10.58
CA GLU A 201 -4.07 21.31 11.62
C GLU A 201 -2.87 21.39 12.57
N TYR A 202 -2.48 22.60 12.94
CA TYR A 202 -1.52 22.83 14.03
C TYR A 202 -2.25 22.77 15.38
N ILE A 203 -1.87 21.84 16.23
CA ILE A 203 -2.45 21.69 17.59
C ILE A 203 -1.39 21.69 18.69
N GLY A 204 -0.11 21.91 18.32
CA GLY A 204 1.01 21.88 19.23
C GLY A 204 1.58 20.46 19.44
N LYS A 205 2.91 20.38 19.62
CA LYS A 205 3.67 19.12 19.67
C LYS A 205 3.14 18.14 20.73
N GLU A 206 2.89 18.60 21.95
CA GLU A 206 2.46 17.73 23.05
C GLU A 206 1.08 17.11 22.78
N ASN A 207 0.14 17.89 22.21
CA ASN A 207 -1.18 17.38 21.85
C ASN A 207 -1.10 16.33 20.72
N VAL A 208 -0.26 16.56 19.71
CA VAL A 208 -0.04 15.57 18.64
C VAL A 208 0.58 14.30 19.20
N LYS A 209 1.58 14.42 20.09
CA LYS A 209 2.23 13.27 20.73
C LYS A 209 1.23 12.41 21.50
N VAL A 210 0.35 12.99 22.30
CA VAL A 210 -0.71 12.25 23.01
C VAL A 210 -1.57 11.47 22.01
N LYS A 211 -2.03 12.09 20.92
CA LYS A 211 -2.81 11.40 19.88
C LYS A 211 -2.02 10.26 19.21
N VAL A 212 -0.76 10.47 18.87
CA VAL A 212 0.12 9.44 18.26
C VAL A 212 0.27 8.25 19.21
N ASP A 213 0.56 8.50 20.51
CA ASP A 213 0.71 7.43 21.52
C ASP A 213 -0.59 6.64 21.71
N GLU A 214 -1.74 7.29 21.72
CA GLU A 214 -3.05 6.60 21.75
C GLU A 214 -3.27 5.73 20.51
N GLN A 215 -2.93 6.22 19.32
CA GLN A 215 -3.05 5.43 18.10
C GLN A 215 -2.12 4.21 18.12
N ILE A 216 -0.89 4.37 18.58
CA ILE A 216 0.06 3.26 18.74
C ILE A 216 -0.52 2.19 19.69
N LYS A 217 -1.06 2.61 20.86
CA LYS A 217 -1.68 1.67 21.83
C LYS A 217 -2.86 0.91 21.22
N LYS A 218 -3.76 1.60 20.50
CA LYS A 218 -4.91 0.98 19.84
C LYS A 218 -4.46 0.00 18.75
N ARG A 219 -3.47 0.36 17.95
CA ARG A 219 -2.97 -0.49 16.85
C ARG A 219 -2.17 -1.69 17.35
N ARG A 220 -1.40 -1.58 18.44
CA ARG A 220 -0.68 -2.74 18.99
C ARG A 220 -1.61 -3.91 19.26
N LYS A 221 -2.81 -3.67 19.80
CA LYS A 221 -3.80 -4.73 20.03
C LYS A 221 -4.29 -5.40 18.75
N SER A 222 -4.47 -4.62 17.68
CA SER A 222 -4.97 -5.16 16.40
C SER A 222 -3.89 -5.77 15.51
N LEU A 223 -2.63 -5.32 15.65
CA LEU A 223 -1.51 -5.74 14.82
C LEU A 223 -0.77 -6.96 15.38
N GLN A 224 -0.74 -7.14 16.72
CA GLN A 224 -0.04 -8.27 17.35
C GLN A 224 -0.57 -9.64 16.90
N ALA A 225 -1.87 -9.74 16.62
CA ALA A 225 -2.47 -10.98 16.14
C ALA A 225 -2.11 -11.34 14.68
N GLY A 226 -1.80 -10.35 13.82
CA GLY A 226 -1.57 -10.59 12.39
C GLY A 226 -0.11 -10.64 11.96
N TYR A 227 0.77 -9.88 12.63
CA TYR A 227 2.17 -9.75 12.16
C TYR A 227 3.08 -10.92 12.53
N LYS A 228 2.76 -11.70 13.58
CA LYS A 228 3.56 -12.88 13.95
C LYS A 228 3.62 -13.95 12.86
N ASP A 229 2.55 -14.05 12.08
CA ASP A 229 2.41 -15.12 11.08
C ASP A 229 2.65 -14.65 9.65
N GLY A 230 3.03 -13.38 9.46
CA GLY A 230 3.20 -12.77 8.14
C GLY A 230 1.86 -12.56 7.43
N CYS A 231 1.52 -11.32 7.15
CA CYS A 231 0.27 -10.97 6.48
C CYS A 231 0.44 -9.71 5.63
N ALA A 232 -0.42 -9.53 4.64
CA ALA A 232 -0.45 -8.32 3.81
C ALA A 232 -1.57 -7.34 4.23
N GLY A 233 -1.97 -7.31 5.50
CA GLY A 233 -3.07 -6.48 5.98
C GLY A 233 -4.44 -7.03 5.61
N SER A 234 -5.45 -6.16 5.59
CA SER A 234 -6.83 -6.54 5.28
C SER A 234 -7.02 -6.73 3.77
N ILE A 235 -7.61 -7.85 3.38
CA ILE A 235 -7.99 -8.16 2.00
C ILE A 235 -9.45 -7.80 1.70
N TRP A 236 -10.29 -7.71 2.72
CA TRP A 236 -11.70 -7.36 2.59
C TRP A 236 -11.90 -5.86 2.72
N ALA A 237 -12.72 -5.29 1.84
CA ALA A 237 -13.08 -3.88 1.86
C ALA A 237 -14.14 -3.61 2.95
N ASN A 238 -13.70 -3.59 4.21
CA ASN A 238 -14.60 -3.41 5.37
C ASN A 238 -15.60 -2.25 5.26
N PRO A 239 -15.28 -1.08 4.68
CA PRO A 239 -16.28 -0.03 4.49
C PRO A 239 -17.41 -0.45 3.57
N ILE A 240 -17.12 -1.22 2.51
CA ILE A 240 -18.14 -1.74 1.57
C ILE A 240 -18.97 -2.81 2.26
N LEU A 241 -18.33 -3.81 2.88
CA LEU A 241 -19.04 -4.86 3.63
C LEU A 241 -19.97 -4.28 4.68
N LYS A 242 -19.52 -3.26 5.43
CA LYS A 242 -20.33 -2.61 6.45
C LYS A 242 -21.52 -1.85 5.85
N ALA A 243 -21.35 -1.22 4.69
CA ALA A 243 -22.45 -0.53 4.00
C ALA A 243 -23.53 -1.51 3.53
N GLU A 244 -23.14 -2.69 3.04
CA GLU A 244 -24.04 -3.70 2.49
C GLU A 244 -24.67 -4.60 3.56
N THR A 245 -23.92 -4.94 4.62
CA THR A 245 -24.34 -5.96 5.59
C THR A 245 -24.52 -5.43 7.02
N GLY A 246 -24.19 -4.17 7.28
CA GLY A 246 -24.15 -3.59 8.61
C GLY A 246 -22.93 -3.99 9.45
N LYS A 247 -22.07 -4.92 8.97
CA LYS A 247 -20.96 -5.50 9.71
C LYS A 247 -19.64 -5.44 8.96
N THR A 248 -18.54 -5.29 9.69
CA THR A 248 -17.21 -5.48 9.16
C THR A 248 -16.80 -6.95 9.17
N PHE A 249 -15.85 -7.37 8.33
CA PHE A 249 -15.39 -8.76 8.30
C PHE A 249 -14.87 -9.29 9.66
N PRO A 250 -14.14 -8.50 10.49
CA PRO A 250 -13.79 -8.94 11.85
C PRO A 250 -14.98 -9.21 12.77
N GLU A 251 -16.05 -8.43 12.65
CA GLU A 251 -17.29 -8.66 13.42
C GLU A 251 -17.95 -9.96 12.98
N MET A 252 -18.00 -10.21 11.65
CA MET A 252 -18.52 -11.46 11.08
C MET A 252 -17.73 -12.69 11.54
N LEU A 253 -16.38 -12.61 11.53
CA LEU A 253 -15.50 -13.71 12.00
C LEU A 253 -15.65 -14.03 13.48
N LYS A 254 -15.97 -13.04 14.32
CA LYS A 254 -16.21 -13.26 15.75
C LYS A 254 -17.56 -13.93 16.03
N GLU A 255 -18.56 -13.58 15.25
CA GLU A 255 -19.92 -14.10 15.43
C GLU A 255 -20.11 -15.48 14.79
N ASN A 256 -19.32 -15.84 13.78
CA ASN A 256 -19.51 -17.04 12.98
C ASN A 256 -18.24 -17.88 12.91
N GLU A 257 -18.14 -18.90 13.76
CA GLU A 257 -17.06 -19.89 13.70
C GLU A 257 -17.01 -20.60 12.31
N SER A 258 -18.15 -20.71 11.63
CA SER A 258 -18.22 -21.31 10.30
C SER A 258 -17.46 -20.57 9.21
N LEU A 259 -17.04 -19.30 9.45
CA LEU A 259 -16.17 -18.54 8.56
C LEU A 259 -14.69 -18.86 8.77
N LYS A 260 -14.33 -19.56 9.85
CA LYS A 260 -12.95 -19.91 10.16
C LYS A 260 -12.61 -21.24 9.47
N ALA A 261 -11.71 -21.15 8.51
CA ALA A 261 -11.19 -22.31 7.79
C ALA A 261 -9.67 -22.26 7.73
N ASN A 262 -9.04 -23.42 7.57
CA ASN A 262 -7.61 -23.57 7.36
C ASN A 262 -7.38 -24.56 6.22
N PHE A 263 -6.84 -24.04 5.12
CA PHE A 263 -6.45 -24.85 3.96
C PHE A 263 -4.93 -24.86 3.86
N ASN A 264 -4.30 -25.88 4.46
CA ASN A 264 -2.86 -26.07 4.44
C ASN A 264 -2.08 -24.78 4.87
N GLY A 265 -2.53 -24.14 5.96
CA GLY A 265 -1.93 -22.92 6.48
C GLY A 265 -2.51 -21.62 5.91
N ALA A 266 -3.27 -21.65 4.81
CA ALA A 266 -4.07 -20.50 4.39
C ALA A 266 -5.27 -20.34 5.33
N ARG A 267 -5.28 -19.29 6.13
CA ARG A 267 -6.31 -19.05 7.15
C ARG A 267 -6.41 -17.58 7.53
N TYR A 268 -7.49 -17.19 8.13
CA TYR A 268 -7.55 -15.90 8.84
C TYR A 268 -6.85 -16.00 10.19
N GLY A 269 -6.24 -14.90 10.62
CA GLY A 269 -5.52 -14.85 11.89
C GLY A 269 -6.41 -15.15 13.10
N ASP A 270 -5.78 -15.52 14.20
CA ASP A 270 -6.46 -15.80 15.47
C ASP A 270 -7.18 -14.56 16.01
N GLU A 271 -8.14 -14.76 16.91
CA GLU A 271 -8.92 -13.72 17.61
C GLU A 271 -9.77 -12.81 16.66
N GLY A 272 -10.23 -13.33 15.52
CA GLY A 272 -11.06 -12.57 14.60
C GLY A 272 -10.27 -11.51 13.83
N SER A 273 -8.98 -11.73 13.63
CA SER A 273 -8.13 -10.90 12.76
C SER A 273 -8.61 -11.01 11.31
N MET A 274 -8.86 -9.86 10.68
CA MET A 274 -9.21 -9.78 9.25
C MET A 274 -8.04 -10.09 8.32
N PHE A 275 -6.86 -10.36 8.86
CA PHE A 275 -5.65 -10.61 8.09
C PHE A 275 -5.59 -12.09 7.75
N PHE A 276 -5.45 -12.42 6.48
CA PHE A 276 -5.14 -13.79 6.14
C PHE A 276 -3.63 -14.04 6.24
N THR A 277 -3.28 -15.25 6.61
CA THR A 277 -1.90 -15.68 6.77
C THR A 277 -1.67 -16.95 5.98
N THR A 278 -0.41 -17.34 5.79
CA THR A 278 -0.02 -18.58 5.12
C THR A 278 1.02 -19.33 5.93
N GLY A 279 1.05 -20.64 5.80
CA GLY A 279 2.18 -21.48 6.20
C GLY A 279 3.28 -21.45 5.11
N GLU A 280 4.42 -22.08 5.38
CA GLU A 280 5.53 -22.18 4.43
C GLU A 280 5.17 -23.02 3.20
N GLU A 281 4.41 -24.10 3.38
CA GLU A 281 3.98 -25.04 2.33
C GLU A 281 2.63 -24.66 1.70
N THR A 282 2.05 -23.51 2.06
CA THR A 282 0.79 -23.04 1.47
C THR A 282 0.99 -22.71 0.00
N THR A 283 0.07 -23.16 -0.84
CA THR A 283 0.04 -22.88 -2.28
C THR A 283 -1.02 -21.84 -2.64
N ASP A 284 -0.93 -21.28 -3.86
CA ASP A 284 -1.99 -20.40 -4.39
C ASP A 284 -3.35 -21.08 -4.45
N LYS A 285 -3.39 -22.41 -4.67
CA LYS A 285 -4.65 -23.18 -4.65
C LYS A 285 -5.29 -23.19 -3.27
N ASP A 286 -4.49 -23.25 -2.20
CA ASP A 286 -4.98 -23.26 -0.83
C ASP A 286 -5.52 -21.87 -0.45
N VAL A 287 -4.86 -20.80 -0.89
CA VAL A 287 -5.34 -19.42 -0.74
C VAL A 287 -6.63 -19.21 -1.52
N ALA A 288 -6.71 -19.69 -2.76
CA ALA A 288 -7.93 -19.62 -3.56
C ALA A 288 -9.10 -20.36 -2.90
N LYS A 289 -8.86 -21.57 -2.34
CA LYS A 289 -9.88 -22.31 -1.58
C LYS A 289 -10.40 -21.51 -0.39
N LEU A 290 -9.51 -20.84 0.37
CA LEU A 290 -9.93 -20.00 1.49
C LEU A 290 -10.85 -18.87 1.04
N PHE A 291 -10.52 -18.22 -0.07
CA PHE A 291 -11.32 -17.09 -0.57
C PHE A 291 -12.66 -17.53 -1.14
N VAL A 292 -12.69 -18.60 -1.94
CA VAL A 292 -13.95 -19.16 -2.46
C VAL A 292 -14.85 -19.59 -1.32
N PHE A 293 -14.32 -20.37 -0.38
CA PHE A 293 -15.06 -20.78 0.82
C PHE A 293 -15.65 -19.59 1.57
N THR A 294 -14.84 -18.54 1.76
CA THR A 294 -15.31 -17.34 2.49
C THR A 294 -16.43 -16.62 1.73
N LEU A 295 -16.29 -16.47 0.40
CA LEU A 295 -17.33 -15.83 -0.43
C LEU A 295 -18.64 -16.63 -0.40
N GLU A 296 -18.58 -17.96 -0.49
CA GLU A 296 -19.77 -18.82 -0.37
C GLU A 296 -20.44 -18.64 0.98
N LYS A 297 -19.68 -18.67 2.07
CA LYS A 297 -20.20 -18.46 3.42
C LYS A 297 -20.77 -17.06 3.65
N LEU A 298 -20.15 -16.02 3.10
CA LEU A 298 -20.68 -14.66 3.18
C LEU A 298 -22.02 -14.55 2.42
N ARG A 299 -22.12 -15.17 1.25
CA ARG A 299 -23.36 -15.24 0.48
C ARG A 299 -24.48 -15.94 1.26
N ASP A 300 -24.17 -17.10 1.86
CA ASP A 300 -25.14 -17.89 2.64
C ASP A 300 -25.62 -17.14 3.89
N LEU A 301 -24.72 -16.46 4.61
CA LEU A 301 -25.00 -15.84 5.91
C LEU A 301 -25.52 -14.40 5.80
N TYR A 302 -25.11 -13.66 4.78
CA TYR A 302 -25.35 -12.21 4.68
C TYR A 302 -25.96 -11.78 3.33
N HIS A 303 -26.17 -12.71 2.39
CA HIS A 303 -26.78 -12.50 1.08
C HIS A 303 -26.04 -11.48 0.18
N VAL A 304 -24.71 -11.47 0.25
CA VAL A 304 -23.79 -10.56 -0.49
C VAL A 304 -22.93 -11.29 -1.52
#